data_69c536a4fec0600cf268b3edf626ae29
#
_entry.id   69c536a4fec0600cf268b3edf626ae29
#
_cell.length_a   1.000
_cell.length_b   1.000
_cell.length_c   1.000
_cell.angle_alpha   90.00
_cell.angle_beta   90.00
_cell.angle_gamma   90.00
#
_symmetry.space_group_name_H-M   'P 1'
#
loop_
_entity.id
_entity.type
_entity.pdbx_description
1 polymer ?
#
loop_
_entity_poly.entity_id
_entity_poly.type
_entity_poly.pdbx_seq_one_letter_code
_entity_poly.pdbx_strand_id
1 'polypeptide(L)'
;MADCGGENVVMEETMRTETDEIRDNLKYLTLLSRDYPSQAAAASEIISTQALLKLPKGTEHFMSDLHGENEAFVHILNSASGVIREKVDQVLGDTVPKHTRAELATLIYYPNEKLPQLKARCTSEEALDQWYTETLLSLIDICRLVSSKHTRDHVRRCLPASCGYILDELLHAHFEDHDKDLYYGQIVGSIIENGRADHFIVRLCELIKHLAVDKLHIVGDLFDRGPRPDIILDLLMRHHNVDIQWGNHDVVWMGAAAGSPICICTVLKTTLAYHNHGMLEDCYGINLRHLQRMAEQFYGNDDLSIWMPHTDAARGPYTRGMLHRCAVMHKAISILMFKLECHVIDRNPDFQMQERDYLRRIDWEKHTVKLSLIHISEPTRPRLIS
;
A
#
# COMPACT_ATOMS: atom_id res chain seq x y z
N MET A 1 50.70 -14.56 -52.43
CA MET A 1 50.88 -13.82 -51.18
C MET A 1 49.53 -13.91 -50.46
N ALA A 2 49.47 -14.86 -49.55
CA ALA A 2 48.22 -15.20 -48.83
C ALA A 2 48.08 -14.30 -47.62
N ASP A 3 46.86 -13.96 -47.40
CA ASP A 3 46.27 -13.08 -46.40
C ASP A 3 46.56 -13.55 -44.96
N CYS A 4 47.59 -13.04 -44.34
CA CYS A 4 47.92 -13.28 -42.92
C CYS A 4 47.42 -12.15 -41.98
N GLY A 5 46.59 -11.24 -42.47
CA GLY A 5 46.09 -10.11 -41.67
C GLY A 5 44.82 -10.36 -40.87
N GLY A 6 43.98 -11.29 -41.31
CA GLY A 6 42.67 -11.53 -40.69
C GLY A 6 42.70 -12.37 -39.41
N GLU A 7 43.59 -13.35 -39.36
CA GLU A 7 43.69 -14.25 -38.18
C GLU A 7 44.26 -13.55 -36.93
N ASN A 8 45.21 -12.61 -37.12
CA ASN A 8 45.77 -11.86 -35.98
C ASN A 8 44.78 -10.87 -35.36
N VAL A 9 43.86 -10.27 -36.12
CA VAL A 9 42.86 -9.33 -35.60
C VAL A 9 41.79 -10.06 -34.80
N VAL A 10 41.33 -11.22 -35.28
CA VAL A 10 40.35 -12.04 -34.59
C VAL A 10 40.90 -12.61 -33.27
N MET A 11 42.20 -13.01 -33.28
CA MET A 11 42.88 -13.51 -32.07
C MET A 11 43.08 -12.37 -31.03
N GLU A 12 43.38 -11.16 -31.43
CA GLU A 12 43.49 -10.01 -30.52
C GLU A 12 42.14 -9.57 -29.94
N GLU A 13 41.07 -9.60 -30.73
CA GLU A 13 39.73 -9.32 -30.23
C GLU A 13 39.25 -10.39 -29.26
N THR A 14 39.47 -11.67 -29.53
CA THR A 14 39.11 -12.77 -28.65
C THR A 14 39.89 -12.72 -27.32
N MET A 15 41.19 -12.43 -27.36
CA MET A 15 42.00 -12.25 -26.14
C MET A 15 41.62 -11.00 -25.33
N ARG A 16 41.15 -9.93 -25.98
CA ARG A 16 40.64 -8.74 -25.27
C ARG A 16 39.31 -9.05 -24.55
N THR A 17 38.37 -9.75 -25.18
CA THR A 17 37.12 -10.16 -24.54
C THR A 17 37.34 -11.10 -23.37
N GLU A 18 38.19 -12.10 -23.47
CA GLU A 18 38.55 -12.99 -22.35
C GLU A 18 39.23 -12.21 -21.20
N THR A 19 40.11 -11.27 -21.50
CA THR A 19 40.81 -10.48 -20.48
C THR A 19 39.87 -9.51 -19.75
N ASP A 20 38.88 -8.95 -20.46
CA ASP A 20 37.87 -8.06 -19.86
C ASP A 20 36.85 -8.86 -19.02
N GLU A 21 36.47 -10.04 -19.46
CA GLU A 21 35.61 -10.96 -18.64
C GLU A 21 36.35 -11.40 -17.36
N ILE A 22 37.62 -11.77 -17.45
CA ILE A 22 38.44 -12.13 -16.27
C ILE A 22 38.55 -10.93 -15.31
N ARG A 23 38.74 -9.71 -15.82
CA ARG A 23 38.85 -8.49 -15.03
C ARG A 23 37.53 -8.15 -14.31
N ASP A 24 36.40 -8.31 -14.98
CA ASP A 24 35.08 -8.05 -14.40
C ASP A 24 34.71 -9.11 -13.41
N ASN A 25 35.02 -10.38 -13.67
CA ASN A 25 34.88 -11.47 -12.69
C ASN A 25 35.78 -11.23 -11.46
N LEU A 26 37.00 -10.74 -11.63
CA LEU A 26 37.92 -10.44 -10.53
C LEU A 26 37.39 -9.30 -9.64
N LYS A 27 36.85 -8.25 -10.25
CA LYS A 27 36.19 -7.14 -9.52
C LYS A 27 34.99 -7.66 -8.71
N TYR A 28 34.15 -8.47 -9.35
CA TYR A 28 33.00 -9.06 -8.70
C TYR A 28 33.39 -9.96 -7.51
N LEU A 29 34.36 -10.86 -7.70
CA LEU A 29 34.88 -11.71 -6.64
C LEU A 29 35.57 -10.89 -5.52
N THR A 30 36.22 -9.78 -5.86
CA THR A 30 36.81 -8.86 -4.87
C THR A 30 35.73 -8.18 -4.04
N LEU A 31 34.58 -7.84 -4.62
CA LEU A 31 33.41 -7.32 -3.88
C LEU A 31 32.82 -8.39 -2.98
N LEU A 32 32.56 -9.59 -3.51
CA LEU A 32 32.05 -10.72 -2.73
C LEU A 32 32.97 -11.10 -1.56
N SER A 33 34.28 -11.01 -1.71
CA SER A 33 35.23 -11.33 -0.64
C SER A 33 35.17 -10.39 0.57
N ARG A 34 34.51 -9.23 0.45
CA ARG A 34 34.24 -8.34 1.59
C ARG A 34 33.18 -8.91 2.51
N ASP A 35 32.14 -9.51 1.92
CA ASP A 35 31.02 -10.09 2.65
C ASP A 35 31.32 -11.55 3.03
N TYR A 36 32.06 -12.27 2.18
CA TYR A 36 32.45 -13.68 2.35
C TYR A 36 33.97 -13.85 2.36
N PRO A 37 34.67 -13.43 3.43
CA PRO A 37 36.14 -13.35 3.45
C PRO A 37 36.85 -14.69 3.49
N SER A 38 36.12 -15.80 3.67
CA SER A 38 36.66 -17.15 3.72
C SER A 38 35.77 -18.18 3.05
N GLN A 39 36.32 -19.31 2.65
CA GLN A 39 35.54 -20.45 2.13
C GLN A 39 34.50 -20.94 3.14
N ALA A 40 34.82 -20.93 4.43
CA ALA A 40 33.88 -21.31 5.47
C ALA A 40 32.69 -20.31 5.56
N ALA A 41 32.94 -19.02 5.44
CA ALA A 41 31.88 -17.99 5.41
C ALA A 41 30.97 -18.17 4.20
N ALA A 42 31.55 -18.36 3.01
CA ALA A 42 30.79 -18.61 1.80
C ALA A 42 29.96 -19.90 1.87
N ALA A 43 30.54 -21.01 2.40
CA ALA A 43 29.83 -22.25 2.59
C ALA A 43 28.66 -22.11 3.59
N SER A 44 28.86 -21.40 4.70
CA SER A 44 27.78 -21.06 5.66
C SER A 44 26.63 -20.33 5.01
N GLU A 45 26.92 -19.35 4.18
CA GLU A 45 25.88 -18.57 3.47
C GLU A 45 25.13 -19.43 2.46
N ILE A 46 25.84 -20.28 1.70
CA ILE A 46 25.23 -21.23 0.77
C ILE A 46 24.26 -22.16 1.51
N ILE A 47 24.70 -22.73 2.64
CA ILE A 47 23.86 -23.64 3.47
C ILE A 47 22.63 -22.89 3.99
N SER A 48 22.82 -21.66 4.50
CA SER A 48 21.73 -20.81 5.00
C SER A 48 20.72 -20.49 3.89
N THR A 49 21.19 -20.05 2.72
CA THR A 49 20.34 -19.73 1.57
C THR A 49 19.61 -20.97 1.03
N GLN A 50 20.28 -22.12 0.96
CA GLN A 50 19.64 -23.39 0.57
C GLN A 50 18.54 -23.81 1.56
N ALA A 51 18.74 -23.58 2.86
CA ALA A 51 17.72 -23.84 3.87
C ALA A 51 16.51 -22.88 3.68
N LEU A 52 16.75 -21.59 3.43
CA LEU A 52 15.71 -20.61 3.12
C LEU A 52 14.83 -21.02 1.94
N LEU A 53 15.41 -21.58 0.88
CA LEU A 53 14.67 -22.07 -0.29
C LEU A 53 13.73 -23.24 0.02
N LYS A 54 13.86 -23.88 1.18
CA LYS A 54 12.99 -24.98 1.63
C LYS A 54 11.88 -24.52 2.58
N LEU A 55 11.90 -23.26 3.02
CA LEU A 55 10.81 -22.70 3.81
C LEU A 55 9.54 -22.61 2.96
N PRO A 56 8.36 -22.72 3.58
CA PRO A 56 7.10 -22.38 2.91
C PRO A 56 7.17 -20.98 2.32
N LYS A 57 6.56 -20.79 1.14
CA LYS A 57 6.46 -19.47 0.54
C LYS A 57 5.71 -18.51 1.48
N GLY A 58 6.23 -17.32 1.65
CA GLY A 58 5.59 -16.25 2.39
C GLY A 58 4.23 -15.86 1.80
N THR A 59 3.42 -15.15 2.57
CA THR A 59 2.13 -14.65 2.11
C THR A 59 2.35 -13.37 1.31
N GLU A 60 1.98 -13.39 0.04
CA GLU A 60 1.94 -12.21 -0.81
C GLU A 60 0.50 -11.70 -0.90
N HIS A 61 0.32 -10.42 -0.68
CA HIS A 61 -0.98 -9.76 -0.67
C HIS A 61 -1.08 -8.79 -1.84
N PHE A 62 -2.08 -8.94 -2.70
CA PHE A 62 -2.29 -8.12 -3.88
C PHE A 62 -3.53 -7.24 -3.69
N MET A 63 -3.39 -5.95 -3.94
CA MET A 63 -4.50 -4.98 -3.92
C MET A 63 -4.45 -4.09 -5.15
N SER A 64 -5.61 -3.78 -5.73
CA SER A 64 -5.77 -2.87 -6.86
C SER A 64 -6.91 -1.89 -6.61
N ASP A 65 -6.98 -0.83 -7.41
CA ASP A 65 -8.12 0.11 -7.45
C ASP A 65 -8.44 0.72 -6.06
N LEU A 66 -7.42 1.13 -5.33
CA LEU A 66 -7.57 1.70 -3.98
C LEU A 66 -8.27 3.05 -4.00
N HIS A 67 -8.03 3.85 -5.04
CA HIS A 67 -8.71 5.09 -5.34
C HIS A 67 -8.91 6.03 -4.14
N GLY A 68 -7.94 6.09 -3.22
CA GLY A 68 -7.99 6.95 -2.04
C GLY A 68 -8.99 6.52 -0.96
N GLU A 69 -9.57 5.32 -1.04
CA GLU A 69 -10.49 4.76 -0.04
C GLU A 69 -9.71 4.23 1.17
N ASN A 70 -9.20 5.15 1.99
CA ASN A 70 -8.29 4.85 3.10
C ASN A 70 -8.89 3.93 4.18
N GLU A 71 -10.17 4.07 4.52
CA GLU A 71 -10.79 3.25 5.56
C GLU A 71 -10.86 1.78 5.15
N ALA A 72 -11.30 1.52 3.90
CA ALA A 72 -11.34 0.18 3.35
C ALA A 72 -9.93 -0.42 3.25
N PHE A 73 -8.96 0.37 2.77
CA PHE A 73 -7.56 -0.03 2.67
C PHE A 73 -6.99 -0.43 4.04
N VAL A 74 -7.15 0.43 5.06
CA VAL A 74 -6.67 0.17 6.43
C VAL A 74 -7.30 -1.10 7.00
N HIS A 75 -8.61 -1.31 6.77
CA HIS A 75 -9.28 -2.53 7.23
C HIS A 75 -8.72 -3.79 6.57
N ILE A 76 -8.56 -3.77 5.25
CA ILE A 76 -8.00 -4.91 4.48
C ILE A 76 -6.56 -5.19 4.93
N LEU A 77 -5.76 -4.14 5.08
CA LEU A 77 -4.36 -4.25 5.54
C LEU A 77 -4.29 -4.85 6.95
N ASN A 78 -5.06 -4.33 7.91
CA ASN A 78 -5.07 -4.79 9.29
C ASN A 78 -5.60 -6.22 9.45
N SER A 79 -6.53 -6.64 8.60
CA SER A 79 -7.09 -8.00 8.62
C SER A 79 -6.28 -9.00 7.78
N ALA A 80 -5.29 -8.51 7.02
CA ALA A 80 -4.56 -9.28 6.02
C ALA A 80 -5.52 -10.03 5.07
N SER A 81 -6.56 -9.35 4.57
CA SER A 81 -7.65 -9.96 3.76
C SER A 81 -8.32 -11.18 4.39
N GLY A 82 -8.36 -11.24 5.71
CA GLY A 82 -8.97 -12.36 6.46
C GLY A 82 -8.00 -13.46 6.89
N VAL A 83 -6.74 -13.44 6.44
CA VAL A 83 -5.72 -14.45 6.82
C VAL A 83 -5.56 -14.52 8.34
N ILE A 84 -5.53 -13.38 9.04
CA ILE A 84 -5.41 -13.37 10.50
C ILE A 84 -6.59 -14.06 11.14
N ARG A 85 -7.82 -13.85 10.65
CA ARG A 85 -9.00 -14.55 11.15
C ARG A 85 -8.91 -16.06 10.98
N GLU A 86 -8.44 -16.50 9.82
CA GLU A 86 -8.20 -17.92 9.54
C GLU A 86 -7.18 -18.51 10.53
N LYS A 87 -6.11 -17.79 10.84
CA LYS A 87 -5.09 -18.23 11.82
C LYS A 87 -5.66 -18.29 13.24
N VAL A 88 -6.48 -17.32 13.65
CA VAL A 88 -7.22 -17.37 14.92
C VAL A 88 -8.12 -18.60 14.99
N ASP A 89 -8.89 -18.88 13.94
CA ASP A 89 -9.77 -20.05 13.88
C ASP A 89 -8.97 -21.37 13.84
N GLN A 90 -7.79 -21.40 13.22
CA GLN A 90 -6.90 -22.55 13.18
C GLN A 90 -6.30 -22.89 14.56
N VAL A 91 -5.86 -21.89 15.32
CA VAL A 91 -5.24 -22.08 16.64
C VAL A 91 -6.26 -22.42 17.70
N LEU A 92 -7.34 -21.64 17.77
CA LEU A 92 -8.32 -21.73 18.85
C LEU A 92 -9.46 -22.72 18.54
N GLY A 93 -9.60 -23.13 17.28
CA GLY A 93 -10.43 -24.23 16.80
C GLY A 93 -11.79 -24.36 17.52
N ASP A 94 -12.03 -25.55 18.02
CA ASP A 94 -13.27 -25.90 18.71
C ASP A 94 -13.23 -25.60 20.22
N THR A 95 -12.10 -25.14 20.76
CA THR A 95 -11.92 -24.89 22.20
C THR A 95 -12.51 -23.56 22.63
N VAL A 96 -12.55 -22.55 21.72
CA VAL A 96 -13.01 -21.20 22.01
C VAL A 96 -14.25 -20.86 21.14
N PRO A 97 -15.33 -20.30 21.75
CA PRO A 97 -16.53 -19.93 21.01
C PRO A 97 -16.28 -18.98 19.84
N LYS A 98 -17.05 -19.12 18.75
CA LYS A 98 -16.89 -18.34 17.52
C LYS A 98 -16.92 -16.82 17.74
N HIS A 99 -17.76 -16.35 18.67
CA HIS A 99 -17.84 -14.91 18.99
C HIS A 99 -16.55 -14.40 19.65
N THR A 100 -15.98 -15.16 20.59
CA THR A 100 -14.72 -14.80 21.27
C THR A 100 -13.55 -14.79 20.28
N ARG A 101 -13.49 -15.77 19.38
CA ARG A 101 -12.49 -15.78 18.29
C ARG A 101 -12.65 -14.56 17.38
N ALA A 102 -13.91 -14.12 17.09
CA ALA A 102 -14.17 -12.92 16.32
C ALA A 102 -13.70 -11.65 17.05
N GLU A 103 -13.92 -11.58 18.36
CA GLU A 103 -13.46 -10.46 19.18
C GLU A 103 -11.93 -10.41 19.24
N LEU A 104 -11.26 -11.55 19.40
CA LEU A 104 -9.80 -11.63 19.39
C LEU A 104 -9.22 -11.22 18.04
N ALA A 105 -9.80 -11.64 16.92
CA ALA A 105 -9.39 -11.18 15.60
C ALA A 105 -9.56 -9.66 15.46
N THR A 106 -10.67 -9.11 15.97
CA THR A 106 -10.91 -7.66 15.95
C THR A 106 -9.90 -6.91 16.84
N LEU A 107 -9.51 -7.49 17.96
CA LEU A 107 -8.46 -6.96 18.83
C LEU A 107 -7.11 -6.90 18.09
N ILE A 108 -6.76 -7.96 17.34
CA ILE A 108 -5.53 -7.97 16.53
C ILE A 108 -5.58 -6.87 15.46
N TYR A 109 -6.74 -6.65 14.81
CA TYR A 109 -6.88 -5.63 13.76
C TYR A 109 -6.73 -4.21 14.34
N TYR A 110 -7.38 -3.94 15.47
CA TYR A 110 -7.52 -2.61 16.07
C TYR A 110 -7.22 -2.63 17.57
N PRO A 111 -5.96 -2.93 17.96
CA PRO A 111 -5.63 -3.13 19.37
C PRO A 111 -5.88 -1.89 20.23
N ASN A 112 -5.56 -0.70 19.73
CA ASN A 112 -5.68 0.53 20.52
C ASN A 112 -7.14 0.92 20.79
N GLU A 113 -8.03 0.65 19.84
CA GLU A 113 -9.46 0.96 19.94
C GLU A 113 -10.24 -0.12 20.69
N LYS A 114 -9.86 -1.40 20.49
CA LYS A 114 -10.62 -2.53 21.00
C LYS A 114 -10.25 -2.92 22.43
N LEU A 115 -8.96 -2.80 22.77
CA LEU A 115 -8.47 -3.16 24.11
C LEU A 115 -9.21 -2.46 25.24
N PRO A 116 -9.41 -1.11 25.24
CA PRO A 116 -10.18 -0.44 26.28
C PRO A 116 -11.62 -0.93 26.41
N GLN A 117 -12.27 -1.26 25.27
CA GLN A 117 -13.66 -1.74 25.24
C GLN A 117 -13.80 -3.12 25.88
N LEU A 118 -12.83 -4.04 25.63
CA LEU A 118 -12.85 -5.38 26.21
C LEU A 118 -12.56 -5.35 27.70
N LYS A 119 -11.62 -4.56 28.14
CA LYS A 119 -11.30 -4.35 29.56
C LYS A 119 -12.48 -3.80 30.36
N ALA A 120 -13.22 -2.86 29.79
CA ALA A 120 -14.41 -2.28 30.44
C ALA A 120 -15.53 -3.29 30.75
N ARG A 121 -15.47 -4.50 30.18
CA ARG A 121 -16.42 -5.58 30.45
C ARG A 121 -16.03 -6.44 31.66
N CYS A 122 -14.80 -6.38 32.12
CA CYS A 122 -14.33 -7.10 33.29
C CYS A 122 -14.89 -6.43 34.56
N THR A 123 -15.54 -7.19 35.41
CA THR A 123 -16.30 -6.68 36.56
C THR A 123 -15.49 -6.66 37.86
N SER A 124 -14.35 -7.33 37.90
CA SER A 124 -13.40 -7.35 39.03
C SER A 124 -11.96 -7.38 38.52
N GLU A 125 -11.01 -7.16 39.42
CA GLU A 125 -9.57 -7.21 39.14
C GLU A 125 -9.14 -8.65 38.80
N GLU A 126 -9.66 -9.64 39.51
CA GLU A 126 -9.40 -11.05 39.22
C GLU A 126 -9.93 -11.47 37.84
N ALA A 127 -11.11 -10.97 37.43
CA ALA A 127 -11.65 -11.24 36.10
C ALA A 127 -10.82 -10.57 35.01
N LEU A 128 -10.23 -9.41 35.29
CA LEU A 128 -9.33 -8.72 34.38
C LEU A 128 -8.01 -9.49 34.22
N ASP A 129 -7.42 -9.94 35.31
CA ASP A 129 -6.16 -10.71 35.29
C ASP A 129 -6.31 -12.05 34.57
N GLN A 130 -7.45 -12.73 34.79
CA GLN A 130 -7.78 -13.92 34.04
C GLN A 130 -7.91 -13.63 32.54
N TRP A 131 -8.64 -12.58 32.17
CA TRP A 131 -8.81 -12.17 30.78
C TRP A 131 -7.46 -11.80 30.13
N TYR A 132 -6.58 -11.11 30.83
CA TYR A 132 -5.23 -10.82 30.35
C TYR A 132 -4.42 -12.10 30.09
N THR A 133 -4.47 -13.05 31.02
CA THR A 133 -3.77 -14.33 30.89
C THR A 133 -4.24 -15.08 29.66
N GLU A 134 -5.56 -15.27 29.52
CA GLU A 134 -6.16 -15.99 28.38
C GLU A 134 -5.86 -15.28 27.05
N THR A 135 -5.92 -13.95 27.03
CA THR A 135 -5.65 -13.15 25.83
C THR A 135 -4.19 -13.22 25.42
N LEU A 136 -3.24 -13.05 26.38
CA LEU A 136 -1.81 -13.13 26.10
C LEU A 136 -1.41 -14.51 25.58
N LEU A 137 -1.86 -15.59 26.21
CA LEU A 137 -1.58 -16.95 25.77
C LEU A 137 -2.13 -17.21 24.37
N SER A 138 -3.37 -16.82 24.10
CA SER A 138 -3.98 -16.95 22.78
C SER A 138 -3.20 -16.16 21.70
N LEU A 139 -2.77 -14.94 21.99
CA LEU A 139 -1.98 -14.14 21.05
C LEU A 139 -0.58 -14.74 20.83
N ILE A 140 0.05 -15.29 21.85
CA ILE A 140 1.34 -15.99 21.74
C ILE A 140 1.21 -17.19 20.81
N ASP A 141 0.18 -18.01 20.97
CA ASP A 141 -0.04 -19.19 20.12
C ASP A 141 -0.34 -18.83 18.67
N ILE A 142 -1.15 -17.78 18.43
CA ILE A 142 -1.38 -17.26 17.08
C ILE A 142 -0.08 -16.73 16.48
N CYS A 143 0.72 -15.99 17.27
CA CYS A 143 2.01 -15.46 16.82
C CYS A 143 2.99 -16.57 16.48
N ARG A 144 3.04 -17.66 17.26
CA ARG A 144 3.82 -18.89 16.94
C ARG A 144 3.42 -19.49 15.61
N LEU A 145 2.11 -19.63 15.36
CA LEU A 145 1.62 -20.18 14.10
C LEU A 145 2.01 -19.29 12.93
N VAL A 146 1.83 -17.97 13.05
CA VAL A 146 2.18 -17.01 11.98
C VAL A 146 3.69 -17.01 11.73
N SER A 147 4.50 -17.08 12.79
CA SER A 147 5.97 -17.09 12.69
C SER A 147 6.56 -18.39 12.15
N SER A 148 5.79 -19.50 12.12
CA SER A 148 6.30 -20.83 11.75
C SER A 148 6.87 -20.94 10.33
N LYS A 149 6.47 -20.06 9.42
CA LYS A 149 6.99 -19.99 8.04
C LYS A 149 8.20 -19.06 7.86
N HIS A 150 8.65 -18.42 8.91
CA HIS A 150 9.79 -17.52 8.91
C HIS A 150 11.00 -18.14 9.61
N THR A 151 12.20 -17.67 9.27
CA THR A 151 13.39 -18.02 10.08
C THR A 151 13.32 -17.34 11.44
N ARG A 152 13.93 -17.97 12.44
CA ARG A 152 14.04 -17.39 13.77
C ARG A 152 14.74 -16.02 13.75
N ASP A 153 15.74 -15.85 12.92
CA ASP A 153 16.45 -14.57 12.75
C ASP A 153 15.53 -13.49 12.18
N HIS A 154 14.68 -13.83 11.19
CA HIS A 154 13.69 -12.89 10.66
C HIS A 154 12.70 -12.47 11.75
N VAL A 155 12.14 -13.42 12.50
CA VAL A 155 11.20 -13.11 13.59
C VAL A 155 11.86 -12.21 14.64
N ARG A 156 13.10 -12.50 15.04
CA ARG A 156 13.86 -11.69 16.00
C ARG A 156 14.04 -10.24 15.56
N ARG A 157 14.30 -10.02 14.27
CA ARG A 157 14.43 -8.66 13.72
C ARG A 157 13.12 -7.89 13.73
N CYS A 158 11.99 -8.59 13.71
CA CYS A 158 10.65 -7.98 13.78
C CYS A 158 10.21 -7.70 15.23
N LEU A 159 10.90 -8.25 16.24
CA LEU A 159 10.54 -8.06 17.64
C LEU A 159 10.75 -6.60 18.09
N PRO A 160 9.81 -6.03 18.85
CA PRO A 160 9.95 -4.68 19.36
C PRO A 160 11.08 -4.61 20.40
N ALA A 161 11.93 -3.58 20.31
CA ALA A 161 13.09 -3.41 21.19
C ALA A 161 12.73 -3.38 22.70
N SER A 162 11.51 -2.90 23.03
CA SER A 162 11.06 -2.72 24.42
C SER A 162 10.71 -4.03 25.15
N CYS A 163 10.42 -5.12 24.44
CA CYS A 163 10.00 -6.41 25.02
C CYS A 163 10.47 -7.62 24.19
N GLY A 164 11.39 -7.40 23.25
CA GLY A 164 11.82 -8.42 22.29
C GLY A 164 12.38 -9.68 22.93
N TYR A 165 13.21 -9.54 24.00
CA TYR A 165 13.76 -10.71 24.71
C TYR A 165 12.64 -11.58 25.30
N ILE A 166 11.68 -10.96 26.00
CA ILE A 166 10.57 -11.68 26.64
C ILE A 166 9.68 -12.36 25.58
N LEU A 167 9.39 -11.65 24.49
CA LEU A 167 8.61 -12.23 23.38
C LEU A 167 9.37 -13.37 22.67
N ASP A 168 10.68 -13.26 22.46
CA ASP A 168 11.49 -14.34 21.89
C ASP A 168 11.44 -15.61 22.76
N GLU A 169 11.55 -15.46 24.09
CA GLU A 169 11.39 -16.59 25.02
C GLU A 169 10.00 -17.21 24.93
N LEU A 170 8.94 -16.41 24.97
CA LEU A 170 7.56 -16.90 24.92
C LEU A 170 7.21 -17.57 23.57
N LEU A 171 7.73 -17.04 22.47
CA LEU A 171 7.47 -17.59 21.13
C LEU A 171 8.19 -18.92 20.87
N HIS A 172 9.34 -19.15 21.48
CA HIS A 172 10.14 -20.37 21.31
C HIS A 172 9.95 -21.38 22.44
N ALA A 173 8.99 -21.17 23.32
CA ALA A 173 8.60 -22.16 24.32
C ALA A 173 8.08 -23.43 23.66
N HIS A 174 8.69 -24.56 23.92
CA HIS A 174 8.19 -25.87 23.54
C HIS A 174 7.34 -26.42 24.68
N PHE A 175 6.03 -26.60 24.47
CA PHE A 175 5.10 -27.13 25.48
C PHE A 175 5.36 -28.60 25.88
N GLU A 176 6.28 -29.28 25.23
CA GLU A 176 6.69 -30.62 25.60
C GLU A 176 7.69 -30.66 26.77
N ASP A 177 8.28 -29.50 27.09
CA ASP A 177 9.19 -29.33 28.26
C ASP A 177 8.39 -29.01 29.51
N HIS A 178 7.77 -29.97 30.16
CA HIS A 178 7.01 -29.83 31.41
C HIS A 178 7.73 -29.00 32.49
N ASP A 179 9.05 -29.03 32.48
CA ASP A 179 9.87 -28.27 33.44
C ASP A 179 9.83 -26.76 33.23
N LYS A 180 9.38 -26.27 32.06
CA LYS A 180 9.31 -24.86 31.74
C LYS A 180 7.92 -24.24 31.78
N ASP A 181 6.86 -25.04 31.92
CA ASP A 181 5.47 -24.52 31.97
C ASP A 181 5.29 -23.51 33.11
N LEU A 182 5.85 -23.82 34.28
CA LEU A 182 5.87 -22.88 35.42
C LEU A 182 6.62 -21.58 35.10
N TYR A 183 7.74 -21.68 34.37
CA TYR A 183 8.55 -20.51 34.00
C TYR A 183 7.77 -19.59 33.06
N TYR A 184 7.13 -20.13 32.04
CA TYR A 184 6.33 -19.30 31.09
C TYR A 184 5.09 -18.73 31.75
N GLY A 185 4.40 -19.49 32.63
CA GLY A 185 3.29 -18.97 33.43
C GLY A 185 3.73 -17.83 34.34
N GLN A 186 4.92 -17.92 34.94
CA GLN A 186 5.50 -16.86 35.76
C GLN A 186 5.83 -15.59 34.94
N ILE A 187 6.32 -15.75 33.70
CA ILE A 187 6.56 -14.59 32.83
C ILE A 187 5.26 -13.86 32.56
N VAL A 188 4.18 -14.57 32.18
CA VAL A 188 2.86 -13.96 31.90
C VAL A 188 2.30 -13.32 33.17
N GLY A 189 2.39 -13.98 34.33
CA GLY A 189 2.00 -13.42 35.61
C GLY A 189 2.76 -12.11 35.93
N SER A 190 4.10 -12.13 35.77
CA SER A 190 4.92 -10.93 35.96
C SER A 190 4.58 -9.77 35.03
N ILE A 191 4.19 -10.06 33.77
CA ILE A 191 3.74 -9.03 32.83
C ILE A 191 2.47 -8.34 33.38
N ILE A 192 1.52 -9.11 33.95
CA ILE A 192 0.26 -8.61 34.50
C ILE A 192 0.53 -7.84 35.79
N GLU A 193 1.25 -8.43 36.74
CA GLU A 193 1.60 -7.82 38.03
C GLU A 193 2.32 -6.49 37.92
N ASN A 194 3.16 -6.35 36.86
CA ASN A 194 3.86 -5.09 36.58
C ASN A 194 3.05 -4.09 35.74
N GLY A 195 1.75 -4.36 35.47
CA GLY A 195 0.88 -3.46 34.72
C GLY A 195 1.28 -3.30 33.25
N ARG A 196 1.96 -4.31 32.67
CA ARG A 196 2.46 -4.24 31.27
C ARG A 196 1.61 -5.02 30.29
N ALA A 197 0.52 -5.64 30.70
CA ALA A 197 -0.33 -6.50 29.85
C ALA A 197 -0.84 -5.78 28.60
N ASP A 198 -1.36 -4.56 28.74
CA ASP A 198 -1.81 -3.74 27.60
C ASP A 198 -0.71 -3.56 26.55
N HIS A 199 0.48 -3.21 27.00
CA HIS A 199 1.63 -3.00 26.12
C HIS A 199 2.01 -4.28 25.35
N PHE A 200 2.06 -5.42 26.05
CA PHE A 200 2.40 -6.70 25.42
C PHE A 200 1.32 -7.15 24.43
N ILE A 201 0.03 -6.98 24.75
CA ILE A 201 -1.09 -7.28 23.85
C ILE A 201 -0.96 -6.46 22.55
N VAL A 202 -0.76 -5.14 22.68
CA VAL A 202 -0.61 -4.27 21.50
C VAL A 202 0.60 -4.71 20.64
N ARG A 203 1.75 -4.99 21.27
CA ARG A 203 2.96 -5.42 20.54
C ARG A 203 2.82 -6.79 19.90
N LEU A 204 2.15 -7.74 20.53
CA LEU A 204 1.82 -9.03 19.91
C LEU A 204 0.88 -8.86 18.72
N CYS A 205 -0.15 -8.05 18.84
CA CYS A 205 -1.06 -7.75 17.73
C CYS A 205 -0.32 -7.11 16.53
N GLU A 206 0.57 -6.16 16.78
CA GLU A 206 1.42 -5.54 15.76
C GLU A 206 2.35 -6.56 15.10
N LEU A 207 2.99 -7.42 15.89
CA LEU A 207 3.88 -8.47 15.38
C LEU A 207 3.11 -9.50 14.54
N ILE A 208 1.93 -9.93 14.96
CA ILE A 208 1.07 -10.83 14.20
C ILE A 208 0.72 -10.21 12.83
N LYS A 209 0.30 -8.95 12.82
CA LYS A 209 0.00 -8.22 11.55
C LYS A 209 1.23 -8.13 10.65
N HIS A 210 2.39 -7.84 11.21
CA HIS A 210 3.65 -7.74 10.47
C HIS A 210 4.08 -9.07 9.84
N LEU A 211 3.95 -10.18 10.58
CA LEU A 211 4.35 -11.51 10.12
C LEU A 211 3.27 -12.21 9.27
N ALA A 212 2.03 -11.71 9.26
CA ALA A 212 0.94 -12.33 8.51
C ALA A 212 1.10 -12.15 6.99
N VAL A 213 1.68 -11.02 6.56
CA VAL A 213 1.91 -10.69 5.14
C VAL A 213 3.38 -10.37 4.94
N ASP A 214 4.05 -11.15 4.12
CA ASP A 214 5.49 -11.00 3.84
C ASP A 214 5.74 -9.89 2.83
N LYS A 215 4.86 -9.75 1.85
CA LYS A 215 4.96 -8.73 0.81
C LYS A 215 3.60 -8.25 0.36
N LEU A 216 3.49 -6.94 0.23
CA LEU A 216 2.31 -6.25 -0.29
C LEU A 216 2.59 -5.77 -1.72
N HIS A 217 1.70 -6.12 -2.64
CA HIS A 217 1.73 -5.68 -4.02
C HIS A 217 0.54 -4.76 -4.29
N ILE A 218 0.81 -3.53 -4.65
CA ILE A 218 -0.21 -2.60 -5.12
C ILE A 218 -0.21 -2.58 -6.64
N VAL A 219 -1.34 -2.94 -7.23
CA VAL A 219 -1.49 -3.13 -8.67
C VAL A 219 -2.28 -1.96 -9.27
N GLY A 220 -1.78 -0.75 -9.01
CA GLY A 220 -2.25 0.50 -9.59
C GLY A 220 -3.51 1.11 -8.98
N ASP A 221 -3.80 2.31 -9.47
CA ASP A 221 -4.95 3.15 -9.14
C ASP A 221 -5.09 3.47 -7.65
N LEU A 222 -4.00 4.05 -7.09
CA LEU A 222 -3.96 4.58 -5.73
C LEU A 222 -4.80 5.84 -5.57
N PHE A 223 -4.80 6.70 -6.61
CA PHE A 223 -5.37 8.03 -6.61
C PHE A 223 -6.76 8.09 -7.21
N ASP A 224 -7.35 9.27 -7.05
CA ASP A 224 -8.66 9.70 -7.52
C ASP A 224 -9.85 9.00 -6.84
N ARG A 225 -11.01 9.64 -6.92
CA ARG A 225 -12.33 9.24 -6.40
C ARG A 225 -12.47 9.28 -4.88
N GLY A 226 -11.62 8.56 -4.14
CA GLY A 226 -11.65 8.53 -2.66
C GLY A 226 -10.99 9.75 -2.02
N PRO A 227 -11.25 10.00 -0.73
CA PRO A 227 -10.90 11.28 -0.09
C PRO A 227 -9.45 11.38 0.36
N ARG A 228 -8.76 10.25 0.65
CA ARG A 228 -7.51 10.29 1.39
C ARG A 228 -6.42 9.36 0.85
N PRO A 229 -5.99 9.54 -0.42
CA PRO A 229 -4.84 8.79 -0.96
C PRO A 229 -3.53 9.10 -0.21
N ASP A 230 -3.42 10.25 0.42
CA ASP A 230 -2.30 10.66 1.27
C ASP A 230 -2.08 9.69 2.45
N ILE A 231 -3.14 9.30 3.14
CA ILE A 231 -3.06 8.31 4.24
C ILE A 231 -2.59 6.95 3.71
N ILE A 232 -3.11 6.53 2.56
CA ILE A 232 -2.69 5.27 1.93
C ILE A 232 -1.19 5.30 1.63
N LEU A 233 -0.70 6.36 0.98
CA LEU A 233 0.72 6.52 0.66
C LEU A 233 1.60 6.51 1.92
N ASP A 234 1.20 7.24 2.97
CA ASP A 234 1.93 7.27 4.23
C ASP A 234 2.04 5.90 4.89
N LEU A 235 1.00 5.08 4.79
CA LEU A 235 1.02 3.71 5.29
C LEU A 235 1.91 2.81 4.43
N LEU A 236 1.83 2.93 3.11
CA LEU A 236 2.68 2.18 2.18
C LEU A 236 4.17 2.52 2.36
N MET A 237 4.51 3.80 2.56
CA MET A 237 5.89 4.24 2.82
C MET A 237 6.48 3.66 4.12
N ARG A 238 5.63 3.31 5.09
CA ARG A 238 6.03 2.71 6.37
C ARG A 238 5.93 1.18 6.35
N HIS A 239 5.34 0.61 5.33
CA HIS A 239 5.20 -0.84 5.22
C HIS A 239 6.56 -1.50 5.01
N HIS A 240 6.80 -2.62 5.69
CA HIS A 240 8.12 -3.29 5.71
C HIS A 240 8.57 -3.84 4.36
N ASN A 241 7.63 -4.24 3.50
CA ASN A 241 7.95 -4.78 2.18
C ASN A 241 6.77 -4.56 1.23
N VAL A 242 6.91 -3.60 0.33
CA VAL A 242 5.87 -3.24 -0.63
C VAL A 242 6.48 -2.97 -1.99
N ASP A 243 5.82 -3.39 -3.05
CA ASP A 243 6.04 -2.87 -4.39
C ASP A 243 4.76 -2.29 -4.98
N ILE A 244 4.93 -1.33 -5.86
CA ILE A 244 3.82 -0.56 -6.42
C ILE A 244 3.96 -0.55 -7.94
N GLN A 245 2.96 -1.10 -8.63
CA GLN A 245 2.73 -0.84 -10.04
C GLN A 245 1.85 0.40 -10.14
N TRP A 246 2.14 1.29 -11.06
CA TRP A 246 1.28 2.45 -11.29
C TRP A 246 0.09 2.09 -12.19
N GLY A 247 -1.08 2.62 -11.90
CA GLY A 247 -2.24 2.63 -12.77
C GLY A 247 -2.30 3.90 -13.65
N ASN A 248 -3.31 4.01 -14.48
CA ASN A 248 -3.49 5.19 -15.33
C ASN A 248 -3.76 6.48 -14.53
N HIS A 249 -4.44 6.39 -13.39
CA HIS A 249 -4.64 7.53 -12.49
C HIS A 249 -3.32 7.98 -11.87
N ASP A 250 -2.50 7.03 -11.42
CA ASP A 250 -1.23 7.30 -10.76
C ASP A 250 -0.24 8.01 -11.70
N VAL A 251 -0.17 7.60 -12.98
CA VAL A 251 0.67 8.25 -14.01
C VAL A 251 0.30 9.72 -14.17
N VAL A 252 -0.98 10.08 -14.10
CA VAL A 252 -1.42 11.47 -14.18
C VAL A 252 -0.94 12.27 -12.97
N TRP A 253 -1.01 11.69 -11.76
CA TRP A 253 -0.48 12.31 -10.55
C TRP A 253 1.04 12.45 -10.58
N MET A 254 1.76 11.45 -11.06
CA MET A 254 3.21 11.52 -11.29
C MET A 254 3.58 12.62 -12.27
N GLY A 255 2.83 12.73 -13.38
CA GLY A 255 3.00 13.80 -14.37
C GLY A 255 2.71 15.18 -13.77
N ALA A 256 1.70 15.31 -12.90
CA ALA A 256 1.41 16.56 -12.20
C ALA A 256 2.53 16.94 -11.23
N ALA A 257 3.05 15.99 -10.46
CA ALA A 257 4.19 16.18 -9.56
C ALA A 257 5.46 16.58 -10.32
N ALA A 258 5.64 16.06 -11.54
CA ALA A 258 6.72 16.44 -12.44
C ALA A 258 6.52 17.81 -13.13
N GLY A 259 5.41 18.51 -12.88
CA GLY A 259 5.11 19.84 -13.38
C GLY A 259 4.47 19.88 -14.77
N SER A 260 3.89 18.77 -15.26
CA SER A 260 3.13 18.76 -16.52
C SER A 260 1.81 19.55 -16.35
N PRO A 261 1.61 20.69 -17.08
CA PRO A 261 0.41 21.52 -16.91
C PRO A 261 -0.89 20.76 -17.20
N ILE A 262 -0.90 19.87 -18.19
CA ILE A 262 -2.07 19.08 -18.55
C ILE A 262 -2.41 18.05 -17.48
N CYS A 263 -1.40 17.40 -16.89
CA CYS A 263 -1.60 16.47 -15.78
C CYS A 263 -2.10 17.19 -14.53
N ILE A 264 -1.56 18.40 -14.24
CA ILE A 264 -2.06 19.25 -13.15
C ILE A 264 -3.53 19.58 -13.35
N CYS A 265 -3.92 19.99 -14.56
CA CYS A 265 -5.34 20.27 -14.87
C CYS A 265 -6.21 19.01 -14.72
N THR A 266 -5.70 17.84 -15.12
CA THR A 266 -6.43 16.57 -15.02
C THR A 266 -6.64 16.18 -13.57
N VAL A 267 -5.60 16.27 -12.71
CA VAL A 267 -5.72 16.02 -11.27
C VAL A 267 -6.73 16.96 -10.64
N LEU A 268 -6.61 18.26 -10.89
CA LEU A 268 -7.56 19.26 -10.36
C LEU A 268 -8.99 19.02 -10.83
N LYS A 269 -9.18 18.70 -12.12
CA LYS A 269 -10.49 18.37 -12.67
C LYS A 269 -11.11 17.17 -11.93
N THR A 270 -10.34 16.09 -11.77
CA THR A 270 -10.85 14.86 -11.15
C THR A 270 -11.14 15.07 -9.66
N THR A 271 -10.25 15.73 -8.92
CA THR A 271 -10.50 16.02 -7.50
C THR A 271 -11.71 16.94 -7.28
N LEU A 272 -11.95 17.89 -8.17
CA LEU A 272 -13.15 18.73 -8.15
C LEU A 272 -14.40 17.94 -8.52
N ALA A 273 -14.31 17.06 -9.53
CA ALA A 273 -15.44 16.23 -9.94
C ALA A 273 -15.93 15.29 -8.80
N TYR A 274 -15.05 14.86 -7.92
CA TYR A 274 -15.38 14.01 -6.75
C TYR A 274 -15.46 14.80 -5.42
N HIS A 275 -15.40 16.12 -5.47
CA HIS A 275 -15.41 17.00 -4.28
C HIS A 275 -14.28 16.70 -3.27
N ASN A 276 -13.14 16.22 -3.73
CA ASN A 276 -11.98 15.84 -2.89
C ASN A 276 -10.83 16.87 -2.91
N HIS A 277 -11.06 18.05 -3.50
CA HIS A 277 -10.03 19.10 -3.63
C HIS A 277 -9.49 19.62 -2.30
N GLY A 278 -10.26 19.50 -1.20
CA GLY A 278 -9.78 19.84 0.14
C GLY A 278 -8.53 19.08 0.56
N MET A 279 -8.37 17.83 0.12
CA MET A 279 -7.16 17.05 0.37
C MET A 279 -5.91 17.72 -0.24
N LEU A 280 -6.02 18.35 -1.41
CA LEU A 280 -4.92 19.08 -2.02
C LEU A 280 -4.49 20.28 -1.17
N GLU A 281 -5.45 20.99 -0.55
CA GLU A 281 -5.17 22.14 0.31
C GLU A 281 -4.64 21.70 1.68
N ASP A 282 -5.31 20.76 2.32
CA ASP A 282 -5.02 20.33 3.71
C ASP A 282 -3.76 19.47 3.84
N CYS A 283 -3.51 18.57 2.89
CA CYS A 283 -2.43 17.59 2.98
C CYS A 283 -1.19 17.97 2.18
N TYR A 284 -1.39 18.64 1.02
CA TYR A 284 -0.28 19.04 0.13
C TYR A 284 -0.02 20.56 0.11
N GLY A 285 -0.81 21.35 0.80
CA GLY A 285 -0.63 22.81 0.89
C GLY A 285 -0.88 23.54 -0.44
N ILE A 286 -1.59 22.92 -1.38
CA ILE A 286 -1.87 23.50 -2.70
C ILE A 286 -3.04 24.47 -2.59
N ASN A 287 -2.75 25.77 -2.75
CA ASN A 287 -3.77 26.81 -2.61
C ASN A 287 -4.58 27.01 -3.88
N LEU A 288 -5.87 26.68 -3.85
CA LEU A 288 -6.79 26.81 -4.99
C LEU A 288 -7.51 28.17 -5.08
N ARG A 289 -7.21 29.12 -4.20
CA ARG A 289 -7.90 30.42 -4.14
C ARG A 289 -7.79 31.22 -5.44
N HIS A 290 -6.66 31.13 -6.14
CA HIS A 290 -6.49 31.81 -7.42
C HIS A 290 -7.38 31.20 -8.51
N LEU A 291 -7.47 29.88 -8.57
CA LEU A 291 -8.38 29.16 -9.45
C LEU A 291 -9.83 29.55 -9.14
N GLN A 292 -10.23 29.55 -7.87
CA GLN A 292 -11.57 29.93 -7.45
C GLN A 292 -11.94 31.34 -7.91
N ARG A 293 -11.08 32.31 -7.66
CA ARG A 293 -11.35 33.72 -8.05
C ARG A 293 -11.49 33.88 -9.56
N MET A 294 -10.62 33.28 -10.33
CA MET A 294 -10.66 33.27 -11.79
C MET A 294 -11.94 32.60 -12.28
N ALA A 295 -12.26 31.43 -11.74
CA ALA A 295 -13.45 30.69 -12.12
C ALA A 295 -14.75 31.47 -11.86
N GLU A 296 -14.91 32.06 -10.67
CA GLU A 296 -16.04 32.88 -10.31
C GLU A 296 -16.18 34.10 -11.24
N GLN A 297 -15.07 34.76 -11.58
CA GLN A 297 -15.08 35.93 -12.48
C GLN A 297 -15.60 35.60 -13.88
N PHE A 298 -15.22 34.42 -14.43
CA PHE A 298 -15.53 34.10 -15.82
C PHE A 298 -16.77 33.22 -15.98
N TYR A 299 -17.09 32.38 -14.98
CA TYR A 299 -18.10 31.32 -15.10
C TYR A 299 -19.13 31.30 -13.96
N GLY A 300 -19.09 32.29 -13.02
CA GLY A 300 -19.94 32.29 -11.83
C GLY A 300 -21.44 32.36 -12.12
N ASN A 301 -21.82 32.90 -13.27
CA ASN A 301 -23.23 33.06 -13.69
C ASN A 301 -23.68 32.04 -14.76
N ASP A 302 -22.83 31.11 -15.10
CA ASP A 302 -23.13 30.09 -16.13
C ASP A 302 -24.04 28.97 -15.61
N ASP A 303 -24.62 28.20 -16.51
CA ASP A 303 -25.23 26.94 -16.17
C ASP A 303 -24.14 25.93 -15.81
N LEU A 304 -24.17 25.47 -14.56
CA LEU A 304 -23.21 24.56 -13.97
C LEU A 304 -23.75 23.15 -13.76
N SER A 305 -24.93 22.86 -14.28
CA SER A 305 -25.64 21.59 -14.04
C SER A 305 -24.79 20.34 -14.36
N ILE A 306 -24.07 20.38 -15.49
CA ILE A 306 -23.18 19.27 -15.92
C ILE A 306 -21.83 19.23 -15.21
N TRP A 307 -21.48 20.27 -14.44
CA TRP A 307 -20.21 20.39 -13.71
C TRP A 307 -20.34 20.11 -12.22
N MET A 308 -21.57 19.81 -11.78
CA MET A 308 -21.81 19.52 -10.36
C MET A 308 -20.98 18.31 -9.93
N PRO A 309 -20.30 18.38 -8.77
CA PRO A 309 -19.48 17.30 -8.30
C PRO A 309 -20.32 16.08 -7.88
N HIS A 310 -19.74 14.91 -7.97
CA HIS A 310 -20.27 13.71 -7.34
C HIS A 310 -20.13 13.85 -5.82
N THR A 311 -21.24 13.69 -5.12
CA THR A 311 -21.29 13.79 -3.65
C THR A 311 -21.68 12.46 -3.04
N ASP A 312 -21.03 12.12 -1.93
CA ASP A 312 -21.37 10.95 -1.14
C ASP A 312 -22.00 11.42 0.19
N ALA A 313 -23.24 11.01 0.43
CA ALA A 313 -23.95 11.39 1.65
C ALA A 313 -23.25 10.95 2.94
N ALA A 314 -22.43 9.90 2.89
CA ALA A 314 -21.64 9.43 4.03
C ALA A 314 -20.49 10.38 4.40
N ARG A 315 -20.05 11.23 3.47
CA ARG A 315 -18.92 12.17 3.68
C ARG A 315 -19.32 13.52 4.26
N GLY A 316 -20.58 13.71 4.61
CA GLY A 316 -21.07 14.85 5.35
C GLY A 316 -22.07 15.75 4.60
N PRO A 317 -22.59 16.80 5.28
CA PRO A 317 -23.52 17.72 4.66
C PRO A 317 -22.78 18.65 3.69
N TYR A 318 -23.27 18.74 2.45
CA TYR A 318 -22.78 19.67 1.45
C TYR A 318 -23.70 20.88 1.35
N THR A 319 -23.15 22.08 1.53
CA THR A 319 -23.93 23.31 1.31
C THR A 319 -24.00 23.65 -0.17
N ARG A 320 -25.10 24.30 -0.59
CA ARG A 320 -25.27 24.77 -1.97
C ARG A 320 -24.10 25.66 -2.43
N GLY A 321 -23.56 26.49 -1.54
CA GLY A 321 -22.42 27.34 -1.84
C GLY A 321 -21.12 26.58 -2.06
N MET A 322 -20.89 25.48 -1.31
CA MET A 322 -19.72 24.61 -1.53
C MET A 322 -19.79 23.93 -2.90
N LEU A 323 -20.94 23.36 -3.23
CA LEU A 323 -21.14 22.66 -4.51
C LEU A 323 -21.03 23.64 -5.69
N HIS A 324 -21.58 24.86 -5.56
CA HIS A 324 -21.45 25.89 -6.58
C HIS A 324 -19.98 26.26 -6.83
N ARG A 325 -19.22 26.59 -5.78
CA ARG A 325 -17.78 26.90 -5.92
C ARG A 325 -17.01 25.76 -6.58
N CYS A 326 -17.28 24.54 -6.18
CA CYS A 326 -16.66 23.37 -6.77
C CYS A 326 -16.97 23.23 -8.26
N ALA A 327 -18.25 23.38 -8.65
CA ALA A 327 -18.71 23.29 -10.03
C ALA A 327 -18.11 24.40 -10.93
N VAL A 328 -18.00 25.63 -10.42
CA VAL A 328 -17.37 26.75 -11.14
C VAL A 328 -15.90 26.46 -11.42
N MET A 329 -15.15 26.00 -10.41
CA MET A 329 -13.75 25.61 -10.57
C MET A 329 -13.59 24.40 -11.52
N HIS A 330 -14.48 23.41 -11.40
CA HIS A 330 -14.48 22.23 -12.28
C HIS A 330 -14.66 22.63 -13.75
N LYS A 331 -15.61 23.51 -14.05
CA LYS A 331 -15.79 24.07 -15.41
C LYS A 331 -14.53 24.77 -15.88
N ALA A 332 -13.99 25.69 -15.09
CA ALA A 332 -12.83 26.50 -15.45
C ALA A 332 -11.60 25.63 -15.77
N ILE A 333 -11.29 24.68 -14.88
CA ILE A 333 -10.09 23.82 -15.07
C ILE A 333 -10.27 22.86 -16.25
N SER A 334 -11.49 22.38 -16.52
CA SER A 334 -11.77 21.54 -17.69
C SER A 334 -11.54 22.27 -18.99
N ILE A 335 -11.95 23.54 -19.08
CA ILE A 335 -11.71 24.37 -20.27
C ILE A 335 -10.20 24.64 -20.46
N LEU A 336 -9.47 24.93 -19.37
CA LEU A 336 -8.01 25.06 -19.42
C LEU A 336 -7.35 23.78 -19.89
N MET A 337 -7.79 22.62 -19.39
CA MET A 337 -7.30 21.31 -19.80
C MET A 337 -7.49 21.09 -21.30
N PHE A 338 -8.69 21.33 -21.86
CA PHE A 338 -8.94 21.19 -23.29
C PHE A 338 -8.05 22.11 -24.14
N LYS A 339 -7.78 23.34 -23.69
CA LYS A 339 -6.85 24.24 -24.39
C LYS A 339 -5.41 23.69 -24.39
N LEU A 340 -4.97 23.13 -23.28
CA LEU A 340 -3.64 22.52 -23.19
C LEU A 340 -3.55 21.23 -24.02
N GLU A 341 -4.60 20.42 -24.08
CA GLU A 341 -4.67 19.24 -24.96
C GLU A 341 -4.44 19.59 -26.41
N CYS A 342 -5.11 20.65 -26.94
CA CYS A 342 -4.88 21.13 -28.29
C CYS A 342 -3.40 21.44 -28.56
N HIS A 343 -2.73 22.12 -27.60
CA HIS A 343 -1.30 22.44 -27.74
C HIS A 343 -0.39 21.22 -27.67
N VAL A 344 -0.75 20.19 -26.89
CA VAL A 344 0.02 18.93 -26.83
C VAL A 344 -0.14 18.15 -28.13
N ILE A 345 -1.35 18.06 -28.67
CA ILE A 345 -1.66 17.40 -29.95
C ILE A 345 -0.86 18.06 -31.09
N ASP A 346 -0.83 19.39 -31.14
CA ASP A 346 -0.09 20.14 -32.17
C ASP A 346 1.42 19.89 -32.15
N ARG A 347 1.98 19.80 -30.94
CA ARG A 347 3.43 19.58 -30.76
C ARG A 347 3.86 18.14 -31.04
N ASN A 348 2.93 17.20 -31.00
CA ASN A 348 3.19 15.77 -31.12
C ASN A 348 2.28 15.14 -32.19
N PRO A 349 2.42 15.47 -33.47
CA PRO A 349 1.57 14.97 -34.54
C PRO A 349 1.69 13.45 -34.73
N ASP A 350 2.79 12.86 -34.36
CA ASP A 350 3.08 11.43 -34.34
C ASP A 350 2.22 10.62 -33.34
N PHE A 351 1.63 11.28 -32.33
CA PHE A 351 0.66 10.64 -31.43
C PHE A 351 -0.67 10.30 -32.12
N GLN A 352 -0.94 10.87 -33.29
CA GLN A 352 -2.17 10.64 -34.08
C GLN A 352 -3.46 10.90 -33.28
N MET A 353 -3.43 11.94 -32.41
CA MET A 353 -4.54 12.25 -31.48
C MET A 353 -5.43 13.42 -31.95
N GLN A 354 -5.38 13.78 -33.23
CA GLN A 354 -6.19 14.88 -33.82
C GLN A 354 -7.68 14.72 -33.59
N GLU A 355 -8.14 13.48 -33.42
CA GLU A 355 -9.54 13.21 -33.12
C GLU A 355 -9.97 13.66 -31.71
N ARG A 356 -9.02 13.89 -30.80
CA ARG A 356 -9.26 14.40 -29.44
C ARG A 356 -9.19 15.91 -29.34
N ASP A 357 -8.90 16.62 -30.42
CA ASP A 357 -8.92 18.08 -30.46
C ASP A 357 -10.37 18.59 -30.55
N TYR A 358 -11.09 18.52 -29.46
CA TYR A 358 -12.50 18.86 -29.40
C TYR A 358 -12.76 20.35 -29.59
N LEU A 359 -11.87 21.24 -29.14
CA LEU A 359 -12.07 22.69 -29.26
C LEU A 359 -12.05 23.18 -30.70
N ARG A 360 -11.24 22.57 -31.57
CA ARG A 360 -11.20 22.88 -33.01
C ARG A 360 -12.37 22.32 -33.79
N ARG A 361 -13.10 21.39 -33.22
CA ARG A 361 -14.27 20.77 -33.82
C ARG A 361 -15.57 21.48 -33.47
N ILE A 362 -15.51 22.56 -32.66
CA ILE A 362 -16.66 23.36 -32.30
C ILE A 362 -16.97 24.30 -33.48
N ASP A 363 -18.17 24.17 -34.04
CA ASP A 363 -18.76 25.16 -34.95
C ASP A 363 -19.42 26.24 -34.05
N TRP A 364 -18.72 27.35 -33.88
CA TRP A 364 -19.16 28.44 -33.00
C TRP A 364 -20.41 29.18 -33.49
N GLU A 365 -20.69 29.11 -34.81
CA GLU A 365 -21.88 29.73 -35.40
C GLU A 365 -23.11 28.85 -35.16
N LYS A 366 -22.95 27.52 -35.29
CA LYS A 366 -24.05 26.56 -35.13
C LYS A 366 -24.18 26.02 -33.71
N HIS A 367 -23.26 26.35 -32.81
CA HIS A 367 -23.17 25.79 -31.44
C HIS A 367 -23.16 24.24 -31.43
N THR A 368 -22.48 23.63 -32.39
CA THR A 368 -22.38 22.18 -32.52
C THR A 368 -20.93 21.70 -32.50
N VAL A 369 -20.72 20.44 -32.12
CA VAL A 369 -19.41 19.78 -32.15
C VAL A 369 -19.46 18.66 -33.18
N LYS A 370 -18.51 18.65 -34.12
CA LYS A 370 -18.38 17.57 -35.09
C LYS A 370 -17.71 16.36 -34.44
N LEU A 371 -18.52 15.45 -33.91
CA LEU A 371 -18.02 14.17 -33.36
C LEU A 371 -17.92 13.13 -34.47
N SER A 372 -16.84 12.36 -34.50
CA SER A 372 -16.73 11.19 -35.37
C SER A 372 -17.68 10.09 -34.90
N LEU A 373 -18.50 9.54 -35.78
CA LEU A 373 -19.47 8.49 -35.48
C LEU A 373 -18.81 7.18 -34.94
N ILE A 374 -17.49 7.04 -35.08
CA ILE A 374 -16.72 5.87 -34.63
C ILE A 374 -16.60 5.78 -33.11
N HIS A 375 -16.77 6.89 -32.38
CA HIS A 375 -16.60 6.94 -30.91
C HIS A 375 -17.90 6.97 -30.10
N ILE A 376 -19.08 6.74 -30.72
CA ILE A 376 -20.37 6.65 -30.01
C ILE A 376 -20.56 5.27 -29.34
N SER A 377 -19.74 4.28 -29.64
CA SER A 377 -19.75 3.00 -28.94
C SER A 377 -18.62 2.95 -27.90
N GLU A 378 -18.84 3.53 -26.73
CA GLU A 378 -18.19 2.95 -25.56
C GLU A 378 -18.67 1.48 -25.47
N PRO A 379 -17.74 0.50 -25.41
CA PRO A 379 -18.17 -0.84 -25.06
C PRO A 379 -18.82 -0.76 -23.69
N THR A 380 -20.12 -0.96 -23.64
CA THR A 380 -20.84 -1.19 -22.40
C THR A 380 -20.09 -2.29 -21.67
N ARG A 381 -19.34 -1.92 -20.62
CA ARG A 381 -18.77 -2.91 -19.69
C ARG A 381 -19.94 -3.76 -19.21
N PRO A 382 -19.94 -5.08 -19.41
CA PRO A 382 -20.96 -5.92 -18.80
C PRO A 382 -20.88 -5.66 -17.30
N ARG A 383 -21.96 -5.19 -16.70
CA ARG A 383 -22.11 -5.16 -15.25
C ARG A 383 -22.06 -6.62 -14.81
N LEU A 384 -20.90 -7.05 -14.33
CA LEU A 384 -20.81 -8.25 -13.52
C LEU A 384 -21.49 -7.90 -12.19
N ILE A 385 -22.79 -8.26 -12.13
CA ILE A 385 -23.54 -8.33 -10.89
C ILE A 385 -23.11 -9.63 -10.22
N SER A 386 -22.44 -9.55 -9.11
CA SER A 386 -22.43 -10.58 -8.08
C SER A 386 -22.13 -9.94 -6.74
#